data_b33ce287dbd4119e96309ded66012042
#
_entry.id   b33ce287dbd4119e96309ded66012042
#
_cell.length_a   1.000
_cell.length_b   1.000
_cell.length_c   1.000
_cell.angle_alpha   90.00
_cell.angle_beta   90.00
_cell.angle_gamma   90.00
#
_symmetry.space_group_name_H-M   'P 1'
#
loop_
_entity.id
_entity.type
_entity.pdbx_description
1 polymer ?
#
loop_
_entity_poly.entity_id
_entity_poly.type
_entity_poly.pdbx_seq_one_letter_code
_entity_poly.pdbx_strand_id
1 'polypeptide(L)'
;MRYQYVVILKKNSERATDLLSILLVFLSAGSFILTALRSADYDHFKVHDGSGYHLGGPALFYFLTFTSLILWAGLAFNLLSKRKDRGIRVRYRYLLILAAIGWIGTTSVPWIGLFFFVAAFLEYQTKRPLEIGFHYDRIVINTLIRQRHDWSAFNNVVLKDGLLTLDFKNNRLMQKELADDEDDDDADEEEFNTWCRDQLTAAYGK
;
A
#
# COMPACT_ATOMS: atom_id res chain seq x y z
N MET A 1 -6.46 -22.92 7.44
CA MET A 1 -7.88 -23.03 7.05
C MET A 1 -7.91 -22.96 5.54
N ARG A 2 -8.57 -23.88 4.88
CA ARG A 2 -8.68 -23.95 3.42
C ARG A 2 -10.03 -23.33 3.04
N TYR A 3 -10.03 -22.28 2.24
CA TYR A 3 -11.25 -21.69 1.69
C TYR A 3 -11.79 -22.59 0.58
N GLN A 4 -13.11 -22.62 0.42
CA GLN A 4 -13.77 -23.31 -0.71
C GLN A 4 -13.69 -22.45 -1.96
N TYR A 5 -13.95 -21.14 -1.80
CA TYR A 5 -13.80 -20.14 -2.84
C TYR A 5 -13.02 -18.94 -2.31
N VAL A 6 -12.21 -18.33 -3.16
CA VAL A 6 -11.53 -17.06 -2.90
C VAL A 6 -11.85 -16.12 -4.05
N VAL A 7 -12.42 -14.99 -3.72
CA VAL A 7 -12.79 -13.96 -4.70
C VAL A 7 -11.86 -12.78 -4.51
N ILE A 8 -11.12 -12.41 -5.56
CA ILE A 8 -10.23 -11.25 -5.58
C ILE A 8 -11.00 -10.06 -6.16
N LEU A 9 -10.99 -8.96 -5.44
CA LEU A 9 -11.76 -7.78 -5.79
C LEU A 9 -10.90 -6.68 -6.39
N LYS A 10 -11.45 -5.98 -7.37
CA LYS A 10 -10.85 -4.82 -8.01
C LYS A 10 -10.66 -3.67 -7.04
N LYS A 11 -9.50 -3.02 -7.08
CA LYS A 11 -9.14 -1.96 -6.15
C LYS A 11 -8.87 -0.65 -6.91
N ASN A 12 -9.72 0.34 -6.69
CA ASN A 12 -9.63 1.64 -7.39
C ASN A 12 -8.62 2.62 -6.75
N SER A 13 -8.11 2.33 -5.55
CA SER A 13 -7.26 3.27 -4.79
C SER A 13 -5.77 3.24 -5.16
N GLU A 14 -5.31 2.32 -5.99
CA GLU A 14 -3.88 2.14 -6.28
C GLU A 14 -3.27 3.34 -7.01
N ARG A 15 -4.00 3.91 -7.97
CA ARG A 15 -3.52 5.08 -8.74
C ARG A 15 -3.29 6.31 -7.86
N ALA A 16 -4.23 6.58 -6.95
CA ALA A 16 -4.10 7.71 -6.02
C ALA A 16 -2.93 7.53 -5.05
N THR A 17 -2.74 6.30 -4.55
CA THR A 17 -1.61 5.97 -3.66
C THR A 17 -0.27 6.09 -4.38
N ASP A 18 -0.18 5.64 -5.64
CA ASP A 18 1.03 5.80 -6.44
C ASP A 18 1.36 7.26 -6.68
N LEU A 19 0.38 8.09 -7.05
CA LEU A 19 0.58 9.53 -7.24
C LEU A 19 1.06 10.21 -5.95
N LEU A 20 0.45 9.90 -4.81
CA LEU A 20 0.85 10.43 -3.52
C LEU A 20 2.29 10.01 -3.17
N SER A 21 2.62 8.74 -3.38
CA SER A 21 3.97 8.21 -3.13
C SER A 21 5.02 8.89 -4.01
N ILE A 22 4.73 9.09 -5.30
CA ILE A 22 5.61 9.82 -6.23
C ILE A 22 5.84 11.24 -5.72
N LEU A 23 4.78 11.96 -5.33
CA LEU A 23 4.86 13.32 -4.83
C LEU A 23 5.73 13.40 -3.56
N LEU A 24 5.49 12.50 -2.60
CA LEU A 24 6.26 12.46 -1.35
C LEU A 24 7.74 12.17 -1.58
N VAL A 25 8.06 11.20 -2.43
CA VAL A 25 9.46 10.87 -2.77
C VAL A 25 10.13 12.01 -3.50
N PHE A 26 9.44 12.66 -4.46
CA PHE A 26 9.93 13.82 -5.20
C PHE A 26 10.25 14.99 -4.26
N LEU A 27 9.34 15.35 -3.36
CA LEU A 27 9.54 16.41 -2.38
C LEU A 27 10.70 16.11 -1.42
N SER A 28 10.83 14.86 -0.97
CA SER A 28 11.94 14.45 -0.11
C SER A 28 13.28 14.53 -0.83
N ALA A 29 13.35 14.04 -2.05
CA ALA A 29 14.57 14.09 -2.84
C ALA A 29 15.04 15.53 -3.08
N GLY A 30 14.11 16.45 -3.41
CA GLY A 30 14.40 17.88 -3.55
C GLY A 30 14.85 18.53 -2.23
N SER A 31 14.15 18.21 -1.12
CA SER A 31 14.51 18.74 0.21
C SER A 31 15.90 18.28 0.66
N PHE A 32 16.30 17.04 0.37
CA PHE A 32 17.63 16.54 0.72
C PHE A 32 18.74 17.27 -0.07
N ILE A 33 18.53 17.58 -1.34
CA ILE A 33 19.49 18.41 -2.11
C ILE A 33 19.62 19.79 -1.46
N LEU A 34 18.51 20.45 -1.15
CA LEU A 34 18.55 21.79 -0.53
C LEU A 34 19.24 21.75 0.83
N THR A 35 18.99 20.72 1.64
CA THR A 35 19.64 20.56 2.93
C THR A 35 21.13 20.25 2.78
N ALA A 36 21.50 19.43 1.81
CA ALA A 36 22.88 19.12 1.50
C ALA A 36 23.66 20.39 1.07
N LEU A 37 23.10 21.19 0.17
CA LEU A 37 23.71 22.45 -0.27
C LEU A 37 23.92 23.41 0.92
N ARG A 38 22.93 23.55 1.80
CA ARG A 38 23.06 24.35 3.01
C ARG A 38 24.15 23.84 3.95
N SER A 39 24.29 22.51 4.10
CA SER A 39 25.32 21.93 4.97
C SER A 39 26.74 22.17 4.41
N ALA A 40 26.91 22.26 3.08
CA ALA A 40 28.19 22.59 2.47
C ALA A 40 28.62 24.03 2.75
N ASP A 41 27.67 25.00 2.79
CA ASP A 41 27.96 26.40 3.10
C ASP A 41 28.38 26.58 4.59
N TYR A 42 27.89 25.77 5.50
CA TYR A 42 28.24 25.84 6.93
C TYR A 42 29.68 25.44 7.24
N ASP A 43 30.33 24.63 6.41
CA ASP A 43 31.74 24.25 6.60
C ASP A 43 32.72 25.44 6.42
N HIS A 44 32.29 26.51 5.75
CA HIS A 44 33.07 27.73 5.65
C HIS A 44 32.95 28.65 6.88
N PHE A 45 31.96 28.42 7.74
CA PHE A 45 31.74 29.20 8.96
C PHE A 45 32.03 28.33 10.19
N LYS A 46 33.31 28.10 10.49
CA LYS A 46 33.73 27.47 11.74
C LYS A 46 33.39 28.39 12.93
N VAL A 47 32.22 28.24 13.49
CA VAL A 47 31.96 28.67 14.85
C VAL A 47 32.61 27.64 15.77
N HIS A 48 33.65 28.05 16.41
CA HIS A 48 34.36 27.34 17.45
C HIS A 48 33.50 27.37 18.72
N ASP A 49 32.48 26.55 18.80
CA ASP A 49 31.69 26.38 20.00
C ASP A 49 31.80 24.90 20.46
N GLY A 50 32.43 24.75 21.61
CA GLY A 50 32.93 23.48 22.14
C GLY A 50 31.87 22.57 22.77
N SER A 51 30.65 22.50 22.27
CA SER A 51 29.63 21.64 22.83
C SER A 51 28.78 20.94 21.78
N GLY A 52 29.02 19.65 21.63
CA GLY A 52 28.10 18.72 21.02
C GLY A 52 28.50 18.18 19.66
N TYR A 53 28.44 16.88 19.53
CA TYR A 53 28.56 16.16 18.25
C TYR A 53 27.37 16.53 17.35
N HIS A 54 27.48 17.62 16.61
CA HIS A 54 26.59 17.90 15.50
C HIS A 54 27.01 17.02 14.33
N LEU A 55 26.13 16.12 13.91
CA LEU A 55 26.19 15.45 12.61
C LEU A 55 25.97 16.51 11.49
N GLY A 56 26.78 17.57 11.50
CA GLY A 56 26.80 18.64 10.53
C GLY A 56 28.21 18.71 9.99
N GLY A 57 28.44 18.18 8.81
CA GLY A 57 29.75 18.14 8.20
C GLY A 57 29.68 17.39 6.89
N PRO A 58 30.82 17.17 6.23
CA PRO A 58 30.87 16.51 4.93
C PRO A 58 30.14 15.16 4.90
N ALA A 59 30.10 14.43 6.02
CA ALA A 59 29.39 13.16 6.11
C ALA A 59 27.87 13.30 5.88
N LEU A 60 27.23 14.32 6.45
CA LEU A 60 25.81 14.58 6.25
C LEU A 60 25.54 15.04 4.81
N PHE A 61 26.39 15.89 4.25
CA PHE A 61 26.32 16.30 2.86
C PHE A 61 26.33 15.09 1.91
N TYR A 62 27.32 14.20 2.04
CA TYR A 62 27.42 13.01 1.19
C TYR A 62 26.24 12.07 1.40
N PHE A 63 25.82 11.85 2.64
CA PHE A 63 24.68 11.00 2.96
C PHE A 63 23.38 11.49 2.29
N LEU A 64 23.04 12.78 2.44
CA LEU A 64 21.82 13.35 1.86
C LEU A 64 21.89 13.40 0.33
N THR A 65 23.04 13.75 -0.24
CA THR A 65 23.23 13.78 -1.69
C THR A 65 23.07 12.38 -2.28
N PHE A 66 23.69 11.37 -1.68
CA PHE A 66 23.57 9.98 -2.13
C PHE A 66 22.14 9.45 -2.00
N THR A 67 21.49 9.71 -0.87
CA THR A 67 20.08 9.33 -0.65
C THR A 67 19.17 9.99 -1.70
N SER A 68 19.37 11.29 -1.97
CA SER A 68 18.61 12.01 -2.99
C SER A 68 18.80 11.41 -4.39
N LEU A 69 20.05 11.11 -4.77
CA LEU A 69 20.35 10.48 -6.07
C LEU A 69 19.65 9.14 -6.24
N ILE A 70 19.62 8.30 -5.20
CA ILE A 70 18.89 7.01 -5.25
C ILE A 70 17.40 7.24 -5.42
N LEU A 71 16.81 8.21 -4.69
CA LEU A 71 15.38 8.53 -4.82
C LEU A 71 15.03 8.99 -6.24
N TRP A 72 15.84 9.90 -6.83
CA TRP A 72 15.67 10.36 -8.20
C TRP A 72 15.85 9.23 -9.21
N ALA A 73 16.86 8.39 -9.04
CA ALA A 73 17.09 7.23 -9.91
C ALA A 73 15.90 6.25 -9.86
N GLY A 74 15.37 5.98 -8.67
CA GLY A 74 14.19 5.13 -8.50
C GLY A 74 12.93 5.69 -9.16
N LEU A 75 12.68 7.00 -9.02
CA LEU A 75 11.57 7.67 -9.71
C LEU A 75 11.73 7.61 -11.25
N ALA A 76 12.93 7.96 -11.75
CA ALA A 76 13.22 7.93 -13.18
C ALA A 76 13.08 6.51 -13.75
N PHE A 77 13.59 5.50 -13.03
CA PHE A 77 13.44 4.09 -13.42
C PHE A 77 11.97 3.69 -13.54
N ASN A 78 11.14 4.04 -12.55
CA ASN A 78 9.72 3.71 -12.57
C ASN A 78 8.98 4.41 -13.72
N LEU A 79 9.30 5.69 -14.01
CA LEU A 79 8.72 6.43 -15.12
C LEU A 79 9.11 5.84 -16.48
N LEU A 80 10.39 5.46 -16.65
CA LEU A 80 10.89 4.83 -17.86
C LEU A 80 10.33 3.42 -18.06
N SER A 81 10.22 2.64 -16.98
CA SER A 81 9.64 1.29 -17.01
C SER A 81 8.16 1.32 -17.39
N LYS A 82 7.42 2.34 -16.90
CA LYS A 82 6.02 2.54 -17.29
C LYS A 82 5.87 2.86 -18.77
N ARG A 83 6.79 3.68 -19.35
CA ARG A 83 6.76 4.03 -20.78
C ARG A 83 7.11 2.85 -21.70
N LYS A 84 7.96 1.92 -21.24
CA LYS A 84 8.42 0.77 -22.02
C LYS A 84 7.62 -0.50 -21.77
N ASP A 85 6.54 -0.40 -21.02
CA ASP A 85 5.67 -1.52 -20.62
C ASP A 85 6.44 -2.71 -20.02
N ARG A 86 7.57 -2.43 -19.39
CA ARG A 86 8.36 -3.43 -18.67
C ARG A 86 7.68 -3.71 -17.34
N GLY A 87 7.36 -4.98 -17.08
CA GLY A 87 6.70 -5.42 -15.82
C GLY A 87 7.51 -5.15 -14.54
N ILE A 88 8.82 -4.84 -14.67
CA ILE A 88 9.70 -4.60 -13.52
C ILE A 88 9.55 -3.14 -13.06
N ARG A 89 9.04 -2.95 -11.84
CA ARG A 89 8.92 -1.64 -11.17
C ARG A 89 9.49 -1.70 -9.76
N VAL A 90 10.18 -0.63 -9.35
CA VAL A 90 10.55 -0.46 -7.95
C VAL A 90 9.30 -0.08 -7.15
N ARG A 91 8.95 -0.85 -6.13
CA ARG A 91 7.81 -0.54 -5.27
C ARG A 91 8.09 0.73 -4.48
N TYR A 92 7.20 1.71 -4.54
CA TYR A 92 7.36 3.02 -3.90
C TYR A 92 7.62 2.95 -2.40
N ARG A 93 7.14 1.90 -1.72
CA ARG A 93 7.41 1.68 -0.29
C ARG A 93 8.90 1.70 0.06
N TYR A 94 9.76 1.14 -0.80
CA TYR A 94 11.20 1.14 -0.53
C TYR A 94 11.81 2.53 -0.66
N LEU A 95 11.33 3.33 -1.61
CA LEU A 95 11.74 4.72 -1.76
C LEU A 95 11.25 5.58 -0.59
N LEU A 96 10.01 5.34 -0.10
CA LEU A 96 9.48 6.00 1.09
C LEU A 96 10.26 5.63 2.36
N ILE A 97 10.65 4.35 2.54
CA ILE A 97 11.50 3.93 3.64
C ILE A 97 12.88 4.60 3.57
N LEU A 98 13.47 4.66 2.39
CA LEU A 98 14.75 5.35 2.20
C LEU A 98 14.64 6.85 2.52
N ALA A 99 13.54 7.51 2.10
CA ALA A 99 13.25 8.88 2.47
C ALA A 99 13.08 9.04 3.98
N ALA A 100 12.40 8.11 4.66
CA ALA A 100 12.25 8.09 6.10
C ALA A 100 13.61 8.07 6.82
N ILE A 101 14.51 7.19 6.39
CA ILE A 101 15.88 7.09 6.93
C ILE A 101 16.64 8.41 6.71
N GLY A 102 16.52 9.01 5.52
CA GLY A 102 17.11 10.31 5.23
C GLY A 102 16.64 11.41 6.18
N TRP A 103 15.32 11.49 6.44
CA TRP A 103 14.74 12.47 7.36
C TRP A 103 15.16 12.27 8.81
N ILE A 104 15.26 11.01 9.29
CA ILE A 104 15.77 10.71 10.64
C ILE A 104 17.24 11.13 10.75
N GLY A 105 18.03 10.90 9.70
CA GLY A 105 19.45 11.28 9.65
C GLY A 105 19.69 12.79 9.67
N THR A 106 18.72 13.62 9.28
CA THR A 106 18.87 15.11 9.34
C THR A 106 18.83 15.68 10.74
N THR A 107 18.41 14.90 11.74
CA THR A 107 18.29 15.25 13.17
C THR A 107 17.42 16.44 13.50
N SER A 108 17.18 17.36 12.57
CA SER A 108 16.39 18.59 12.80
C SER A 108 14.90 18.32 13.00
N VAL A 109 14.35 17.31 12.29
CA VAL A 109 12.90 16.99 12.26
C VAL A 109 12.66 15.49 12.12
N PRO A 110 13.08 14.66 13.09
CA PRO A 110 13.04 13.20 12.99
C PRO A 110 11.60 12.64 12.88
N TRP A 111 10.60 13.35 13.37
CA TRP A 111 9.20 12.96 13.28
C TRP A 111 8.67 12.94 11.83
N ILE A 112 9.27 13.70 10.90
CA ILE A 112 8.95 13.59 9.47
C ILE A 112 9.33 12.19 8.96
N GLY A 113 10.45 11.63 9.41
CA GLY A 113 10.83 10.26 9.07
C GLY A 113 9.77 9.25 9.52
N LEU A 114 9.20 9.42 10.71
CA LEU A 114 8.08 8.58 11.18
C LEU A 114 6.86 8.68 10.25
N PHE A 115 6.52 9.88 9.80
CA PHE A 115 5.44 10.07 8.81
C PHE A 115 5.69 9.28 7.52
N PHE A 116 6.92 9.26 7.00
CA PHE A 116 7.26 8.49 5.81
C PHE A 116 7.21 6.97 6.04
N PHE A 117 7.54 6.48 7.24
CA PHE A 117 7.31 5.07 7.59
C PHE A 117 5.83 4.71 7.58
N VAL A 118 4.99 5.56 8.14
CA VAL A 118 3.53 5.37 8.09
C VAL A 118 3.04 5.38 6.64
N ALA A 119 3.51 6.31 5.81
CA ALA A 119 3.16 6.37 4.38
C ALA A 119 3.60 5.11 3.63
N ALA A 120 4.80 4.58 3.90
CA ALA A 120 5.28 3.32 3.32
C ALA A 120 4.42 2.11 3.76
N PHE A 121 3.99 2.09 5.01
CA PHE A 121 3.08 1.07 5.52
C PHE A 121 1.70 1.16 4.86
N LEU A 122 1.14 2.36 4.70
CA LEU A 122 -0.14 2.57 4.01
C LEU A 122 -0.06 2.17 2.53
N GLU A 123 1.04 2.51 1.84
CA GLU A 123 1.29 2.06 0.46
C GLU A 123 1.29 0.53 0.37
N TYR A 124 1.98 -0.14 1.29
CA TYR A 124 2.00 -1.59 1.35
C TYR A 124 0.60 -2.19 1.56
N GLN A 125 -0.19 -1.63 2.47
CA GLN A 125 -1.55 -2.10 2.74
C GLN A 125 -2.49 -1.85 1.56
N THR A 126 -2.32 -0.71 0.88
CA THR A 126 -3.14 -0.36 -0.28
C THR A 126 -2.90 -1.30 -1.46
N LYS A 127 -1.69 -1.85 -1.60
CA LYS A 127 -1.34 -2.78 -2.69
C LYS A 127 -1.60 -4.25 -2.38
N ARG A 128 -2.06 -4.58 -1.19
CA ARG A 128 -2.53 -5.94 -0.92
C ARG A 128 -3.85 -6.17 -1.65
N PRO A 129 -4.01 -7.31 -2.34
CA PRO A 129 -5.28 -7.64 -2.95
C PRO A 129 -6.38 -7.67 -1.88
N LEU A 130 -7.55 -7.19 -2.23
CA LEU A 130 -8.72 -7.31 -1.40
C LEU A 130 -9.36 -8.67 -1.72
N GLU A 131 -9.15 -9.64 -0.83
CA GLU A 131 -9.65 -11.00 -0.99
C GLU A 131 -10.82 -11.25 -0.06
N ILE A 132 -11.83 -11.94 -0.56
CA ILE A 132 -12.91 -12.49 0.26
C ILE A 132 -12.84 -14.02 0.16
N GLY A 133 -12.56 -14.64 1.30
CA GLY A 133 -12.53 -16.11 1.42
C GLY A 133 -13.86 -16.64 1.94
N PHE A 134 -14.44 -17.57 1.20
CA PHE A 134 -15.68 -18.26 1.54
C PHE A 134 -15.36 -19.64 2.10
N HIS A 135 -15.83 -19.89 3.31
CA HIS A 135 -15.68 -21.17 4.03
C HIS A 135 -17.06 -21.68 4.42
N TYR A 136 -17.20 -22.98 4.69
CA TYR A 136 -18.48 -23.59 5.07
C TYR A 136 -19.17 -22.96 6.28
N ASP A 137 -18.43 -22.42 7.23
CA ASP A 137 -18.96 -21.85 8.48
C ASP A 137 -18.97 -20.32 8.50
N ARG A 138 -18.17 -19.66 7.64
CA ARG A 138 -17.99 -18.20 7.67
C ARG A 138 -17.46 -17.62 6.38
N ILE A 139 -17.68 -16.31 6.22
CA ILE A 139 -17.07 -15.47 5.19
C ILE A 139 -16.00 -14.61 5.85
N VAL A 140 -14.82 -14.54 5.24
CA VAL A 140 -13.67 -13.78 5.73
C VAL A 140 -13.32 -12.70 4.74
N ILE A 141 -13.50 -11.45 5.12
CA ILE A 141 -13.14 -10.29 4.31
C ILE A 141 -11.75 -9.83 4.72
N ASN A 142 -10.78 -9.94 3.81
CA ASN A 142 -9.37 -9.65 4.06
C ASN A 142 -9.10 -8.16 3.81
N THR A 143 -9.65 -7.29 4.67
CA THR A 143 -9.38 -5.85 4.70
C THR A 143 -8.18 -5.55 5.61
N LEU A 144 -7.88 -4.26 5.85
CA LEU A 144 -6.84 -3.82 6.80
C LEU A 144 -6.99 -4.51 8.17
N ILE A 145 -8.24 -4.62 8.63
CA ILE A 145 -8.63 -5.39 9.81
C ILE A 145 -9.47 -6.56 9.30
N ARG A 146 -8.94 -7.76 9.42
CA ARG A 146 -9.60 -8.98 8.98
C ARG A 146 -10.95 -9.13 9.65
N GLN A 147 -12.03 -9.08 8.87
CA GLN A 147 -13.40 -9.25 9.35
C GLN A 147 -13.84 -10.68 9.08
N ARG A 148 -14.52 -11.28 10.07
CA ARG A 148 -15.10 -12.62 9.99
C ARG A 148 -16.59 -12.49 10.25
N HIS A 149 -17.38 -13.01 9.35
CA HIS A 149 -18.83 -13.02 9.43
C HIS A 149 -19.35 -14.43 9.25
N ASP A 150 -20.23 -14.87 10.14
CA ASP A 150 -20.94 -16.13 9.98
C ASP A 150 -22.00 -15.97 8.88
N TRP A 151 -22.37 -17.07 8.21
CA TRP A 151 -23.37 -17.04 7.15
C TRP A 151 -24.71 -16.46 7.61
N SER A 152 -25.07 -16.66 8.88
CA SER A 152 -26.26 -16.09 9.50
C SER A 152 -26.30 -14.55 9.52
N ALA A 153 -25.19 -13.86 9.27
CA ALA A 153 -25.12 -12.40 9.21
C ALA A 153 -25.58 -11.82 7.86
N PHE A 154 -25.78 -12.68 6.85
CA PHE A 154 -26.15 -12.25 5.49
C PHE A 154 -27.59 -12.61 5.15
N ASN A 155 -28.25 -11.74 4.39
CA ASN A 155 -29.51 -12.04 3.71
C ASN A 155 -29.25 -12.74 2.38
N ASN A 156 -28.23 -12.26 1.63
CA ASN A 156 -27.91 -12.79 0.33
C ASN A 156 -26.41 -12.60 -0.02
N VAL A 157 -25.89 -13.53 -0.81
CA VAL A 157 -24.53 -13.49 -1.37
C VAL A 157 -24.64 -13.91 -2.83
N VAL A 158 -24.35 -13.00 -3.74
CA VAL A 158 -24.52 -13.22 -5.19
C VAL A 158 -23.31 -12.67 -5.95
N LEU A 159 -22.82 -13.48 -6.87
CA LEU A 159 -21.88 -13.08 -7.90
C LEU A 159 -22.62 -13.03 -9.22
N LYS A 160 -22.63 -11.90 -9.90
CA LYS A 160 -23.27 -11.71 -11.19
C LYS A 160 -22.53 -10.69 -12.04
N ASP A 161 -22.25 -11.06 -13.29
CA ASP A 161 -21.57 -10.22 -14.28
C ASP A 161 -20.25 -9.62 -13.72
N GLY A 162 -19.46 -10.43 -12.99
CA GLY A 162 -18.23 -9.97 -12.34
C GLY A 162 -18.44 -9.02 -11.16
N LEU A 163 -19.66 -8.88 -10.61
CA LEU A 163 -19.99 -8.05 -9.47
C LEU A 163 -20.38 -8.93 -8.27
N LEU A 164 -19.55 -8.94 -7.23
CA LEU A 164 -19.88 -9.61 -5.97
C LEU A 164 -20.75 -8.69 -5.10
N THR A 165 -21.92 -9.18 -4.73
CA THR A 165 -22.88 -8.50 -3.84
C THR A 165 -23.02 -9.28 -2.53
N LEU A 166 -22.73 -8.63 -1.41
CA LEU A 166 -22.96 -9.15 -0.07
C LEU A 166 -24.05 -8.27 0.59
N ASP A 167 -25.22 -8.85 0.83
CA ASP A 167 -26.33 -8.22 1.54
C ASP A 167 -26.35 -8.68 3.00
N PHE A 168 -26.11 -7.76 3.92
CA PHE A 168 -26.05 -8.04 5.36
C PHE A 168 -27.42 -7.82 6.00
N LYS A 169 -27.77 -8.63 7.00
CA LYS A 169 -29.02 -8.47 7.79
C LYS A 169 -29.20 -7.12 8.48
N ASN A 170 -28.13 -6.38 8.69
CA ASN A 170 -28.18 -5.03 9.26
C ASN A 170 -28.44 -3.93 8.22
N ASN A 171 -29.01 -4.27 7.06
CA ASN A 171 -29.28 -3.40 5.92
C ASN A 171 -28.02 -2.76 5.30
N ARG A 172 -26.85 -3.32 5.54
CA ARG A 172 -25.61 -2.92 4.87
C ARG A 172 -25.46 -3.72 3.58
N LEU A 173 -25.26 -3.03 2.47
CA LEU A 173 -24.96 -3.62 1.17
C LEU A 173 -23.50 -3.37 0.83
N MET A 174 -22.77 -4.42 0.44
CA MET A 174 -21.42 -4.30 -0.12
C MET A 174 -21.43 -4.86 -1.54
N GLN A 175 -21.11 -4.00 -2.51
CA GLN A 175 -20.93 -4.39 -3.90
C GLN A 175 -19.52 -4.05 -4.36
N LYS A 176 -18.86 -5.01 -5.01
CA LYS A 176 -17.49 -4.86 -5.49
C LYS A 176 -17.31 -5.64 -6.79
N GLU A 177 -16.62 -4.98 -7.75
CA GLU A 177 -16.19 -5.65 -8.97
C GLU A 177 -15.05 -6.64 -8.69
N LEU A 178 -15.03 -7.76 -9.40
CA LEU A 178 -13.92 -8.69 -9.41
C LEU A 178 -12.69 -8.06 -10.06
N ALA A 179 -11.50 -8.51 -9.66
CA ALA A 179 -10.29 -8.20 -10.39
C ALA A 179 -10.31 -8.98 -11.72
N ASP A 180 -9.96 -8.31 -12.82
CA ASP A 180 -9.74 -8.96 -14.11
C ASP A 180 -8.40 -9.72 -14.04
N ASP A 181 -8.35 -10.90 -13.49
CA ASP A 181 -7.18 -11.78 -13.56
C ASP A 181 -7.30 -12.64 -14.82
N GLU A 182 -6.36 -12.43 -15.75
CA GLU A 182 -6.29 -13.15 -17.04
C GLU A 182 -6.02 -14.68 -16.89
N ASP A 183 -5.75 -15.17 -15.68
CA ASP A 183 -5.29 -16.54 -15.40
C ASP A 183 -6.22 -17.38 -14.50
N ASP A 184 -7.32 -16.83 -13.97
CA ASP A 184 -8.23 -17.62 -13.14
C ASP A 184 -9.40 -18.11 -14.00
N ASP A 185 -9.55 -19.45 -14.04
CA ASP A 185 -10.78 -20.13 -14.44
C ASP A 185 -11.95 -19.38 -13.77
N ASP A 186 -12.76 -18.73 -14.59
CA ASP A 186 -14.02 -18.13 -14.17
C ASP A 186 -14.76 -19.19 -13.35
N ALA A 187 -14.69 -19.07 -12.03
CA ALA A 187 -15.50 -19.90 -11.16
C ALA A 187 -16.91 -19.74 -11.69
N ASP A 188 -17.51 -20.84 -12.16
CA ASP A 188 -18.83 -20.82 -12.74
C ASP A 188 -19.73 -20.04 -11.78
N GLU A 189 -20.13 -18.83 -12.16
CA GLU A 189 -20.91 -17.93 -11.29
C GLU A 189 -22.16 -18.67 -10.76
N GLU A 190 -22.70 -19.59 -11.56
CA GLU A 190 -23.86 -20.39 -11.21
C GLU A 190 -23.52 -21.42 -10.12
N GLU A 191 -22.35 -22.07 -10.20
CA GLU A 191 -21.88 -23.00 -9.17
C GLU A 191 -21.64 -22.27 -7.86
N PHE A 192 -20.92 -21.15 -7.90
CA PHE A 192 -20.67 -20.30 -6.73
C PHE A 192 -21.98 -19.84 -6.07
N ASN A 193 -22.91 -19.31 -6.85
CA ASN A 193 -24.19 -18.81 -6.34
C ASN A 193 -25.06 -19.91 -5.75
N THR A 194 -25.02 -21.12 -6.33
CA THR A 194 -25.74 -22.28 -5.81
C THR A 194 -25.15 -22.70 -4.48
N TRP A 195 -23.83 -22.82 -4.39
CA TRP A 195 -23.13 -23.14 -3.16
C TRP A 195 -23.40 -22.09 -2.05
N CYS A 196 -23.37 -20.79 -2.36
CA CYS A 196 -23.69 -19.74 -1.39
C CYS A 196 -25.14 -19.85 -0.87
N ARG A 197 -26.12 -20.17 -1.72
CA ARG A 197 -27.50 -20.39 -1.31
C ARG A 197 -27.65 -21.58 -0.36
N ASP A 198 -26.93 -22.66 -0.62
CA ASP A 198 -26.93 -23.84 0.26
C ASP A 198 -26.38 -23.50 1.64
N GLN A 199 -25.28 -22.74 1.71
CA GLN A 199 -24.70 -22.30 2.98
C GLN A 199 -25.65 -21.36 3.76
N LEU A 200 -26.29 -20.41 3.07
CA LEU A 200 -27.29 -19.54 3.69
C LEU A 200 -28.47 -20.35 4.23
N THR A 201 -29.01 -21.27 3.44
CA THR A 201 -30.13 -22.12 3.86
C THR A 201 -29.76 -22.98 5.07
N ALA A 202 -28.57 -23.58 5.09
CA ALA A 202 -28.06 -24.35 6.22
C ALA A 202 -27.87 -23.50 7.50
N ALA A 203 -27.53 -22.21 7.34
CA ALA A 203 -27.37 -21.28 8.45
C ALA A 203 -28.73 -20.80 9.03
N TYR A 204 -29.78 -20.77 8.22
CA TYR A 204 -31.13 -20.40 8.66
C TYR A 204 -31.90 -21.58 9.29
N GLY A 205 -31.49 -22.82 9.02
CA GLY A 205 -32.14 -24.04 9.55
C GLY A 205 -31.63 -24.47 10.91
N LYS A 206 -30.70 -23.77 11.50
CA LYS A 206 -30.16 -23.94 12.85
C LYS A 206 -30.76 -22.91 13.81
#